data_ccfbc9c3a37a88dd6f53cb6095c15ab3
#
_entry.id   ccfbc9c3a37a88dd6f53cb6095c15ab3
#
_cell.length_a   1.000
_cell.length_b   1.000
_cell.length_c   1.000
_cell.angle_alpha   90.00
_cell.angle_beta   90.00
_cell.angle_gamma   90.00
#
_symmetry.space_group_name_H-M   'P 1'
#
loop_
_entity.id
_entity.type
_entity.pdbx_description
1 polymer ?
#
loop_
_entity_poly.entity_id
_entity_poly.type
_entity_poly.pdbx_seq_one_letter_code
_entity_poly.pdbx_strand_id
1 'polypeptide(L)'
;LVGEHGVTVDILFRQGFDAIFMGTGTAIPQDMNSTPGAQLRGVSQSTYFLHNVNSYNEGAIGRDMVPLKDGEKVGVIGGGNVAMDAARTAIRLGADVTVLYRRTQEDMPAIKAEYEQAVNEGVEFRWNTSVTEFIAGENGRLSACRLNTPKGETIEPFDRIYLAIGSRPANRIVSTTEGIEV
;
A
#
# COMPACT_ATOMS: atom_id res chain seq x y z
N LEU A 1 -5.75 1.33 -25.88
CA LEU A 1 -6.12 0.28 -24.94
C LEU A 1 -6.10 -1.08 -25.67
N VAL A 2 -5.41 -2.06 -25.11
CA VAL A 2 -5.44 -3.45 -25.58
C VAL A 2 -6.68 -4.14 -24.99
N GLY A 3 -7.52 -4.76 -25.81
CA GLY A 3 -8.71 -5.43 -25.36
C GLY A 3 -9.82 -5.53 -26.43
N GLU A 4 -10.99 -6.01 -26.06
CA GLU A 4 -12.09 -6.41 -26.91
C GLU A 4 -12.60 -5.31 -27.89
N HIS A 5 -12.46 -4.03 -27.50
CA HIS A 5 -12.84 -2.87 -28.32
C HIS A 5 -11.62 -2.02 -28.74
N GLY A 6 -10.42 -2.57 -28.66
CA GLY A 6 -9.17 -1.89 -28.99
C GLY A 6 -8.22 -2.76 -29.80
N VAL A 7 -6.94 -2.51 -29.68
CA VAL A 7 -5.89 -3.29 -30.32
C VAL A 7 -5.76 -4.64 -29.61
N THR A 8 -5.93 -5.75 -30.32
CA THR A 8 -5.69 -7.11 -29.81
C THR A 8 -4.26 -7.57 -30.14
N VAL A 9 -3.79 -8.62 -29.47
CA VAL A 9 -2.51 -9.28 -29.74
C VAL A 9 -2.42 -9.71 -31.20
N ASP A 10 -3.50 -10.32 -31.74
CA ASP A 10 -3.58 -10.75 -33.14
C ASP A 10 -3.49 -9.58 -34.14
N ILE A 11 -4.08 -8.44 -33.80
CA ILE A 11 -3.97 -7.24 -34.64
C ILE A 11 -2.52 -6.76 -34.71
N LEU A 12 -1.80 -6.78 -33.59
CA LEU A 12 -0.39 -6.39 -33.56
C LEU A 12 0.48 -7.32 -34.42
N PHE A 13 0.29 -8.63 -34.32
CA PHE A 13 0.99 -9.58 -35.21
C PHE A 13 0.64 -9.36 -36.67
N ARG A 14 -0.64 -9.12 -37.00
CA ARG A 14 -1.04 -8.78 -38.37
C ARG A 14 -0.48 -7.45 -38.89
N GLN A 15 -0.12 -6.53 -38.01
CA GLN A 15 0.56 -5.30 -38.34
C GLN A 15 2.06 -5.46 -38.58
N GLY A 16 2.60 -6.68 -38.42
CA GLY A 16 3.99 -7.03 -38.74
C GLY A 16 4.93 -6.98 -37.53
N PHE A 17 4.42 -6.94 -36.29
CA PHE A 17 5.27 -7.12 -35.12
C PHE A 17 5.63 -8.60 -34.95
N ASP A 18 6.92 -8.91 -34.80
CA ASP A 18 7.43 -10.25 -34.59
C ASP A 18 7.32 -10.73 -33.14
N ALA A 19 7.27 -9.79 -32.21
CA ALA A 19 7.15 -10.05 -30.76
C ALA A 19 6.42 -8.91 -30.06
N ILE A 20 5.73 -9.24 -28.94
CA ILE A 20 5.00 -8.29 -28.12
C ILE A 20 5.45 -8.45 -26.66
N PHE A 21 6.01 -7.39 -26.08
CA PHE A 21 6.31 -7.34 -24.64
C PHE A 21 5.12 -6.77 -23.87
N MET A 22 4.64 -7.50 -22.88
CA MET A 22 3.52 -7.08 -22.05
C MET A 22 4.01 -6.65 -20.66
N GLY A 23 4.13 -5.36 -20.42
CA GLY A 23 4.53 -4.76 -19.16
C GLY A 23 3.36 -4.11 -18.42
N THR A 24 2.31 -4.87 -18.08
CA THR A 24 1.07 -4.35 -17.50
C THR A 24 1.15 -4.07 -15.98
N GLY A 25 2.26 -4.42 -15.35
CA GLY A 25 2.50 -4.20 -13.92
C GLY A 25 1.58 -5.01 -13.00
N THR A 26 1.57 -4.65 -11.72
CA THR A 26 0.81 -5.29 -10.65
C THR A 26 -0.29 -4.35 -10.15
N ALA A 27 -1.43 -4.35 -10.82
CA ALA A 27 -2.48 -3.36 -10.58
C ALA A 27 -3.45 -3.73 -9.42
N ILE A 28 -3.44 -4.98 -8.94
CA ILE A 28 -4.37 -5.43 -7.90
C ILE A 28 -3.66 -5.42 -6.55
N PRO A 29 -3.94 -4.46 -5.65
CA PRO A 29 -3.35 -4.46 -4.33
C PRO A 29 -3.82 -5.67 -3.52
N GLN A 30 -2.94 -6.23 -2.70
CA GLN A 30 -3.34 -7.18 -1.67
C GLN A 30 -4.07 -6.42 -0.55
N ASP A 31 -5.03 -7.09 0.08
CA ASP A 31 -5.85 -6.51 1.14
C ASP A 31 -5.81 -7.35 2.42
N MET A 32 -6.47 -6.84 3.45
CA MET A 32 -6.67 -7.52 4.74
C MET A 32 -8.16 -7.74 5.01
N ASN A 33 -8.97 -7.98 3.98
CA ASN A 33 -10.43 -8.09 4.09
C ASN A 33 -10.90 -9.19 5.05
N SER A 34 -10.08 -10.19 5.34
CA SER A 34 -10.34 -11.22 6.34
C SER A 34 -10.08 -10.76 7.78
N THR A 35 -9.39 -9.62 7.97
CA THR A 35 -9.11 -9.06 9.30
C THR A 35 -10.32 -8.24 9.77
N PRO A 36 -10.85 -8.48 10.99
CA PRO A 36 -11.95 -7.69 11.53
C PRO A 36 -11.66 -6.18 11.45
N GLY A 37 -12.64 -5.41 10.98
CA GLY A 37 -12.54 -3.96 10.87
C GLY A 37 -11.76 -3.43 9.67
N ALA A 38 -11.28 -4.26 8.75
CA ALA A 38 -10.50 -3.82 7.57
C ALA A 38 -11.23 -2.82 6.67
N GLN A 39 -12.56 -2.74 6.76
CA GLN A 39 -13.39 -1.81 5.98
C GLN A 39 -13.65 -0.46 6.69
N LEU A 40 -13.07 -0.24 7.86
CA LEU A 40 -13.24 1.01 8.60
C LEU A 40 -12.64 2.19 7.83
N ARG A 41 -13.31 3.34 7.90
CA ARG A 41 -12.74 4.60 7.43
C ARG A 41 -11.47 4.89 8.23
N GLY A 42 -10.36 5.11 7.54
CA GLY A 42 -9.04 5.26 8.13
C GLY A 42 -8.10 4.10 7.75
N VAL A 43 -8.64 2.96 7.28
CA VAL A 43 -7.85 1.89 6.67
C VAL A 43 -7.89 2.05 5.16
N SER A 44 -6.75 2.13 4.49
CA SER A 44 -6.67 2.27 3.04
C SER A 44 -5.35 1.75 2.47
N GLN A 45 -5.31 1.61 1.14
CA GLN A 45 -4.09 1.22 0.44
C GLN A 45 -3.08 2.37 0.43
N SER A 46 -1.80 2.07 0.62
CA SER A 46 -0.70 3.05 0.52
C SER A 46 -0.66 3.70 -0.85
N THR A 47 -0.94 2.95 -1.91
CA THR A 47 -0.96 3.49 -3.29
C THR A 47 -2.03 4.56 -3.47
N TYR A 48 -3.20 4.41 -2.84
CA TYR A 48 -4.23 5.44 -2.84
C TYR A 48 -3.75 6.72 -2.13
N PHE A 49 -3.12 6.59 -0.97
CA PHE A 49 -2.54 7.72 -0.23
C PHE A 49 -1.47 8.44 -1.07
N LEU A 50 -0.49 7.70 -1.59
CA LEU A 50 0.61 8.26 -2.39
C LEU A 50 0.10 8.94 -3.67
N HIS A 51 -0.91 8.36 -4.33
CA HIS A 51 -1.54 8.97 -5.50
C HIS A 51 -2.17 10.33 -5.16
N ASN A 52 -2.92 10.43 -4.06
CA ASN A 52 -3.53 11.70 -3.65
C ASN A 52 -2.46 12.74 -3.27
N VAL A 53 -1.37 12.33 -2.61
CA VAL A 53 -0.27 13.25 -2.30
C VAL A 53 0.40 13.77 -3.57
N ASN A 54 0.67 12.91 -4.55
CA ASN A 54 1.24 13.34 -5.83
C ASN A 54 0.30 14.29 -6.57
N SER A 55 -0.99 13.97 -6.66
CA SER A 55 -2.00 14.85 -7.28
C SER A 55 -2.10 16.22 -6.57
N TYR A 56 -1.95 16.25 -5.26
CA TYR A 56 -1.87 17.49 -4.50
C TYR A 56 -0.60 18.29 -4.84
N ASN A 57 0.55 17.64 -4.90
CA ASN A 57 1.82 18.29 -5.24
C ASN A 57 1.82 18.85 -6.68
N GLU A 58 1.09 18.22 -7.59
CA GLU A 58 0.87 18.67 -8.97
C GLU A 58 -0.20 19.78 -9.08
N GLY A 59 -0.87 20.11 -7.98
CA GLY A 59 -1.95 21.10 -7.95
C GLY A 59 -3.29 20.63 -8.56
N ALA A 60 -3.43 19.31 -8.80
CA ALA A 60 -4.65 18.73 -9.38
C ALA A 60 -5.79 18.60 -8.36
N ILE A 61 -5.48 18.47 -7.07
CA ILE A 61 -6.46 18.38 -5.97
C ILE A 61 -6.07 19.31 -4.81
N GLY A 62 -7.04 19.66 -3.96
CA GLY A 62 -6.81 20.41 -2.72
C GLY A 62 -6.20 19.54 -1.60
N ARG A 63 -5.61 20.19 -0.58
CA ARG A 63 -5.03 19.50 0.59
C ARG A 63 -6.08 18.70 1.39
N ASP A 64 -7.32 19.11 1.37
CA ASP A 64 -8.47 18.45 1.99
C ASP A 64 -8.79 17.08 1.39
N MET A 65 -8.36 16.82 0.14
CA MET A 65 -8.48 15.53 -0.55
C MET A 65 -7.36 14.55 -0.19
N VAL A 66 -6.26 15.01 0.40
CA VAL A 66 -5.21 14.12 0.90
C VAL A 66 -5.71 13.45 2.18
N PRO A 67 -5.76 12.10 2.22
CA PRO A 67 -6.35 11.37 3.34
C PRO A 67 -5.41 11.29 4.56
N LEU A 68 -4.91 12.43 5.00
CA LEU A 68 -4.02 12.59 6.15
C LEU A 68 -4.16 13.99 6.74
N LYS A 69 -4.23 14.09 8.06
CA LYS A 69 -4.15 15.35 8.80
C LYS A 69 -2.86 15.44 9.58
N ASP A 70 -2.42 16.65 9.85
CA ASP A 70 -1.29 16.92 10.72
C ASP A 70 -1.53 16.38 12.14
N GLY A 71 -0.52 15.77 12.75
CA GLY A 71 -0.58 15.16 14.08
C GLY A 71 -1.33 13.83 14.17
N GLU A 72 -1.90 13.29 13.08
CA GLU A 72 -2.53 11.95 13.11
C GLU A 72 -1.47 10.86 13.36
N LYS A 73 -1.85 9.84 14.15
CA LYS A 73 -1.07 8.62 14.33
C LYS A 73 -1.34 7.65 13.19
N VAL A 74 -0.31 7.33 12.45
CA VAL A 74 -0.37 6.51 11.24
C VAL A 74 0.40 5.21 11.43
N GLY A 75 -0.27 4.10 11.21
CA GLY A 75 0.38 2.80 11.04
C GLY A 75 0.56 2.47 9.54
N VAL A 76 1.75 2.07 9.14
CA VAL A 76 2.00 1.52 7.79
C VAL A 76 2.28 0.03 7.92
N ILE A 77 1.42 -0.81 7.32
CA ILE A 77 1.58 -2.27 7.37
C ILE A 77 2.34 -2.74 6.14
N GLY A 78 3.56 -3.23 6.35
CA GLY A 78 4.42 -3.75 5.30
C GLY A 78 5.90 -3.40 5.50
N GLY A 79 6.78 -3.97 4.66
CA GLY A 79 8.23 -3.77 4.78
C GLY A 79 8.93 -3.60 3.42
N GLY A 80 8.19 -3.34 2.34
CA GLY A 80 8.75 -3.05 1.01
C GLY A 80 8.98 -1.56 0.77
N ASN A 81 9.53 -1.20 -0.39
CA ASN A 81 9.79 0.20 -0.76
C ASN A 81 8.52 1.05 -0.71
N VAL A 82 7.36 0.52 -1.11
CA VAL A 82 6.08 1.24 -1.02
C VAL A 82 5.71 1.59 0.43
N ALA A 83 6.08 0.73 1.41
CA ALA A 83 5.89 1.04 2.82
C ALA A 83 6.81 2.18 3.27
N MET A 84 8.07 2.20 2.81
CA MET A 84 9.02 3.29 3.08
C MET A 84 8.53 4.60 2.46
N ASP A 85 8.09 4.59 1.20
CA ASP A 85 7.53 5.77 0.54
C ASP A 85 6.31 6.33 1.29
N ALA A 86 5.38 5.45 1.68
CA ALA A 86 4.19 5.86 2.41
C ALA A 86 4.53 6.43 3.80
N ALA A 87 5.43 5.78 4.54
CA ALA A 87 5.84 6.22 5.86
C ALA A 87 6.56 7.58 5.81
N ARG A 88 7.53 7.73 4.93
CA ARG A 88 8.28 9.00 4.75
C ARG A 88 7.38 10.12 4.24
N THR A 89 6.47 9.82 3.34
CA THR A 89 5.49 10.80 2.86
C THR A 89 4.56 11.25 3.99
N ALA A 90 4.07 10.33 4.82
CA ALA A 90 3.19 10.66 5.93
C ALA A 90 3.91 11.51 7.00
N ILE A 91 5.16 11.16 7.37
CA ILE A 91 5.91 11.94 8.36
C ILE A 91 6.22 13.35 7.89
N ARG A 92 6.55 13.52 6.60
CA ARG A 92 6.77 14.84 5.98
C ARG A 92 5.50 15.71 5.93
N LEU A 93 4.34 15.08 6.01
CA LEU A 93 3.03 15.76 6.11
C LEU A 93 2.56 15.96 7.55
N GLY A 94 3.46 15.76 8.55
CA GLY A 94 3.22 16.07 9.96
C GLY A 94 2.60 14.93 10.78
N ALA A 95 2.54 13.70 10.28
CA ALA A 95 2.02 12.56 11.03
C ALA A 95 3.07 11.97 11.99
N ASP A 96 2.60 11.27 13.03
CA ASP A 96 3.38 10.36 13.87
C ASP A 96 3.28 8.95 13.25
N VAL A 97 4.39 8.41 12.76
CA VAL A 97 4.36 7.24 11.87
C VAL A 97 5.07 6.03 12.46
N THR A 98 4.37 4.91 12.52
CA THR A 98 4.91 3.60 12.91
C THR A 98 4.73 2.59 11.77
N VAL A 99 5.82 1.99 11.32
CA VAL A 99 5.79 0.85 10.40
C VAL A 99 5.62 -0.45 11.19
N LEU A 100 4.57 -1.21 10.87
CA LEU A 100 4.25 -2.50 11.47
C LEU A 100 4.67 -3.61 10.50
N TYR A 101 5.69 -4.38 10.87
CA TYR A 101 6.21 -5.45 10.02
C TYR A 101 6.20 -6.79 10.74
N ARG A 102 5.60 -7.81 10.08
CA ARG A 102 5.35 -9.13 10.67
C ARG A 102 6.58 -10.02 10.85
N ARG A 103 7.72 -9.62 10.30
CA ARG A 103 9.00 -10.35 10.37
C ARG A 103 10.08 -9.48 11.01
N THR A 104 11.32 -9.96 10.98
CA THR A 104 12.49 -9.23 11.48
C THR A 104 12.94 -8.13 10.50
N GLN A 105 13.86 -7.31 10.94
CA GLN A 105 14.48 -6.30 10.09
C GLN A 105 15.25 -6.91 8.92
N GLU A 106 15.91 -8.06 9.16
CA GLU A 106 16.69 -8.77 8.16
C GLU A 106 15.84 -9.35 7.03
N ASP A 107 14.58 -9.66 7.33
CA ASP A 107 13.61 -10.18 6.34
C ASP A 107 12.95 -9.06 5.52
N MET A 108 13.25 -7.79 5.81
CA MET A 108 12.58 -6.67 5.17
C MET A 108 13.04 -6.52 3.72
N PRO A 109 12.11 -6.54 2.72
CA PRO A 109 12.47 -6.46 1.31
C PRO A 109 12.79 -5.04 0.83
N ALA A 110 12.60 -4.00 1.65
CA ALA A 110 12.95 -2.64 1.27
C ALA A 110 14.47 -2.49 1.08
N ILE A 111 14.85 -1.64 0.16
CA ILE A 111 16.25 -1.27 -0.06
C ILE A 111 16.78 -0.61 1.21
N LYS A 112 17.96 -1.04 1.65
CA LYS A 112 18.57 -0.59 2.91
C LYS A 112 18.64 0.95 3.01
N ALA A 113 18.99 1.63 1.93
CA ALA A 113 19.04 3.09 1.89
C ALA A 113 17.66 3.74 2.16
N GLU A 114 16.58 3.17 1.65
CA GLU A 114 15.21 3.66 1.89
C GLU A 114 14.82 3.50 3.37
N TYR A 115 15.16 2.36 3.96
CA TYR A 115 14.96 2.12 5.38
C TYR A 115 15.74 3.12 6.25
N GLU A 116 17.05 3.30 5.98
CA GLU A 116 17.90 4.23 6.72
C GLU A 116 17.37 5.69 6.63
N GLN A 117 16.87 6.09 5.47
CA GLN A 117 16.25 7.41 5.29
C GLN A 117 14.95 7.52 6.10
N ALA A 118 14.11 6.49 6.12
CA ALA A 118 12.88 6.48 6.92
C ALA A 118 13.18 6.63 8.43
N VAL A 119 14.19 5.89 8.94
CA VAL A 119 14.64 6.01 10.33
C VAL A 119 15.16 7.42 10.63
N ASN A 120 15.99 7.98 9.75
CA ASN A 120 16.56 9.33 9.91
C ASN A 120 15.48 10.43 9.88
N GLU A 121 14.37 10.20 9.16
CA GLU A 121 13.22 11.10 9.13
C GLU A 121 12.30 10.96 10.36
N GLY A 122 12.57 9.97 11.25
CA GLY A 122 11.85 9.78 12.51
C GLY A 122 10.72 8.73 12.45
N VAL A 123 10.67 7.90 11.39
CA VAL A 123 9.71 6.78 11.33
C VAL A 123 10.08 5.73 12.38
N GLU A 124 9.10 5.34 13.20
CA GLU A 124 9.25 4.21 14.12
C GLU A 124 9.01 2.87 13.43
N PHE A 125 9.69 1.81 13.89
CA PHE A 125 9.54 0.45 13.37
C PHE A 125 9.18 -0.54 14.46
N ARG A 126 8.16 -1.36 14.23
CA ARG A 126 7.72 -2.49 15.07
C ARG A 126 7.90 -3.78 14.31
N TRP A 127 8.95 -4.49 14.63
CA TRP A 127 9.31 -5.80 14.07
C TRP A 127 8.49 -6.93 14.70
N ASN A 128 8.33 -8.05 13.99
CA ASN A 128 7.56 -9.21 14.45
C ASN A 128 6.17 -8.84 14.96
N THR A 129 5.58 -7.80 14.36
CA THR A 129 4.30 -7.23 14.78
C THR A 129 3.28 -7.34 13.65
N SER A 130 2.12 -7.90 13.94
CA SER A 130 1.01 -8.04 13.00
C SER A 130 -0.29 -7.47 13.57
N VAL A 131 -1.11 -6.89 12.70
CA VAL A 131 -2.46 -6.43 13.07
C VAL A 131 -3.42 -7.61 12.98
N THR A 132 -4.16 -7.85 14.06
CA THR A 132 -5.18 -8.90 14.15
C THR A 132 -6.61 -8.36 14.13
N GLU A 133 -6.79 -7.07 14.42
CA GLU A 133 -8.08 -6.40 14.39
C GLU A 133 -7.90 -4.88 14.22
N PHE A 134 -8.76 -4.25 13.44
CA PHE A 134 -8.93 -2.81 13.36
C PHE A 134 -10.15 -2.41 14.19
N ILE A 135 -9.96 -1.54 15.17
CA ILE A 135 -10.97 -1.21 16.18
C ILE A 135 -11.63 0.13 15.82
N ALA A 136 -12.95 0.13 15.75
CA ALA A 136 -13.73 1.33 15.48
C ALA A 136 -13.84 2.23 16.72
N GLY A 137 -13.72 3.54 16.50
CA GLY A 137 -14.16 4.54 17.46
C GLY A 137 -15.67 4.85 17.34
N GLU A 138 -16.15 5.77 18.16
CA GLU A 138 -17.57 6.14 18.26
C GLU A 138 -18.21 6.58 16.93
N ASN A 139 -17.43 7.11 16.01
CA ASN A 139 -17.91 7.62 14.71
C ASN A 139 -17.75 6.60 13.55
N GLY A 140 -17.46 5.32 13.85
CA GLY A 140 -17.23 4.27 12.86
C GLY A 140 -15.95 4.45 12.01
N ARG A 141 -15.00 5.25 12.51
CA ARG A 141 -13.65 5.36 11.95
C ARG A 141 -12.69 4.49 12.76
N LEU A 142 -11.54 4.18 12.17
CA LEU A 142 -10.43 3.58 12.90
C LEU A 142 -10.06 4.46 14.11
N SER A 143 -9.82 3.84 15.26
CA SER A 143 -9.33 4.50 16.47
C SER A 143 -8.15 3.76 17.11
N ALA A 144 -8.05 2.44 16.88
CA ALA A 144 -6.97 1.62 17.40
C ALA A 144 -6.79 0.35 16.56
N CYS A 145 -5.68 -0.33 16.78
CA CYS A 145 -5.44 -1.68 16.26
C CYS A 145 -5.09 -2.62 17.38
N ARG A 146 -5.60 -3.86 17.32
CA ARG A 146 -5.07 -4.97 18.10
C ARG A 146 -3.86 -5.54 17.38
N LEU A 147 -2.76 -5.60 18.09
CA LEU A 147 -1.46 -6.04 17.57
C LEU A 147 -1.06 -7.34 18.27
N ASN A 148 -0.57 -8.30 17.49
CA ASN A 148 0.19 -9.42 18.00
C ASN A 148 1.67 -9.08 17.93
N THR A 149 2.35 -9.03 19.07
CA THR A 149 3.75 -8.64 19.23
C THR A 149 4.56 -9.76 19.88
N PRO A 150 5.89 -9.71 19.86
CA PRO A 150 6.73 -10.68 20.60
C PRO A 150 6.48 -10.75 22.11
N LYS A 151 5.86 -9.69 22.66
CA LYS A 151 5.52 -9.60 24.10
C LYS A 151 4.07 -9.98 24.38
N GLY A 152 3.31 -10.40 23.37
CA GLY A 152 1.89 -10.71 23.48
C GLY A 152 1.01 -9.70 22.76
N GLU A 153 -0.29 -9.81 22.95
CA GLU A 153 -1.26 -8.89 22.34
C GLU A 153 -1.28 -7.54 23.05
N THR A 154 -1.38 -6.48 22.25
CA THR A 154 -1.57 -5.09 22.71
C THR A 154 -2.65 -4.41 21.89
N ILE A 155 -3.25 -3.34 22.43
CA ILE A 155 -4.12 -2.43 21.67
C ILE A 155 -3.45 -1.08 21.66
N GLU A 156 -3.20 -0.57 20.46
CA GLU A 156 -2.53 0.72 20.28
C GLU A 156 -3.38 1.66 19.43
N PRO A 157 -3.40 2.98 19.76
CA PRO A 157 -4.20 3.95 19.03
C PRO A 157 -3.58 4.24 17.66
N PHE A 158 -4.42 4.28 16.64
CA PHE A 158 -4.11 4.74 15.29
C PHE A 158 -5.30 5.46 14.69
N ASP A 159 -5.06 6.61 14.09
CA ASP A 159 -6.08 7.37 13.35
C ASP A 159 -6.20 6.86 11.91
N ARG A 160 -5.09 6.34 11.36
CA ARG A 160 -5.01 5.78 10.01
C ARG A 160 -4.11 4.57 9.93
N ILE A 161 -4.48 3.69 8.99
CA ILE A 161 -3.61 2.59 8.55
C ILE A 161 -3.48 2.63 7.04
N TYR A 162 -2.24 2.56 6.56
CA TYR A 162 -1.91 2.39 5.16
C TYR A 162 -1.38 0.98 4.90
N LEU A 163 -2.07 0.24 4.02
CA LEU A 163 -1.67 -1.11 3.64
C LEU A 163 -0.63 -1.05 2.52
N ALA A 164 0.57 -1.57 2.78
CA ALA A 164 1.70 -1.68 1.85
C ALA A 164 2.19 -3.13 1.74
N ILE A 165 1.25 -4.08 1.71
CA ILE A 165 1.50 -5.53 1.76
C ILE A 165 1.70 -6.16 0.38
N GLY A 166 1.93 -5.35 -0.63
CA GLY A 166 2.19 -5.76 -2.00
C GLY A 166 0.97 -5.77 -2.91
N SER A 167 1.20 -6.11 -4.15
CA SER A 167 0.18 -6.20 -5.19
C SER A 167 0.44 -7.44 -6.07
N ARG A 168 -0.57 -7.84 -6.83
CA ARG A 168 -0.51 -8.96 -7.77
C ARG A 168 -0.84 -8.50 -9.19
N PRO A 169 -0.33 -9.18 -10.22
CA PRO A 169 -0.70 -8.89 -11.60
C PRO A 169 -2.20 -9.03 -11.84
N ALA A 170 -2.76 -8.14 -12.66
CA ALA A 170 -4.10 -8.29 -13.21
C ALA A 170 -3.99 -9.14 -14.49
N ASN A 171 -3.92 -10.46 -14.36
CA ASN A 171 -3.65 -11.38 -15.48
C ASN A 171 -4.83 -11.54 -16.44
N ARG A 172 -5.72 -10.55 -16.55
CA ARG A 172 -6.90 -10.65 -17.43
C ARG A 172 -6.50 -10.87 -18.89
N ILE A 173 -5.46 -10.18 -19.36
CA ILE A 173 -4.99 -10.33 -20.75
C ILE A 173 -4.51 -11.76 -21.02
N VAL A 174 -3.84 -12.40 -20.06
CA VAL A 174 -3.40 -13.79 -20.17
C VAL A 174 -4.57 -14.75 -20.20
N SER A 175 -5.53 -14.58 -19.29
CA SER A 175 -6.70 -15.47 -19.18
C SER A 175 -7.71 -15.31 -20.33
N THR A 176 -7.64 -14.23 -21.10
CA THR A 176 -8.56 -13.93 -22.22
C THR A 176 -7.92 -14.02 -23.60
N THR A 177 -6.61 -14.29 -23.68
CA THR A 177 -5.89 -14.42 -24.96
C THR A 177 -5.30 -15.81 -25.07
N GLU A 178 -5.76 -16.57 -26.07
CA GLU A 178 -5.27 -17.93 -26.33
C GLU A 178 -3.79 -17.91 -26.72
N GLY A 179 -3.02 -18.90 -26.25
CA GLY A 179 -1.59 -19.06 -26.56
C GLY A 179 -0.65 -18.18 -25.77
N ILE A 180 -1.12 -17.44 -24.74
CA ILE A 180 -0.25 -16.74 -23.80
C ILE A 180 -0.10 -17.59 -22.53
N GLU A 181 1.16 -17.96 -22.23
CA GLU A 181 1.55 -18.65 -20.99
C GLU A 181 2.33 -17.69 -20.07
N VAL A 182 2.23 -17.86 -18.73
CA VAL A 182 2.90 -17.07 -17.69
C VAL A 182 3.77 -17.94 -16.82
#